data_493d110843146c26b07b3c0edf6df86e
#
_entry.id   493d110843146c26b07b3c0edf6df86e
#
_cell.length_a   1.000
_cell.length_b   1.000
_cell.length_c   1.000
_cell.angle_alpha   90.00
_cell.angle_beta   90.00
_cell.angle_gamma   90.00
#
_symmetry.space_group_name_H-M   'P 1'
#
loop_
_entity.id
_entity.type
_entity.pdbx_description
1 polymer ?
#
loop_
_entity_poly.entity_id
_entity_poly.type
_entity_poly.pdbx_seq_one_letter_code
_entity_poly.pdbx_strand_id
1 'polypeptide(L)'
;MKLWNEEIEGYRAEARALMESLPVDQFGGEDDNSDDPMAHVRSQREMLTQFEPESSPMAEDSTIPGPAGDIPVRLYIPENPKAMFLHIHGGGWYTGRPKMSETANADIASKHKLALLSVDYRLAPEHPYPAGPDDCEAAAAWMLEHGPKLWGTDKMFIGGESAGGHLSAVTLLRVRDRLGAIDRVLGANLVFGCYDLRGTPSFFGNGGRPDLLTPEGLQQMLGFFIPGMSESQRRDPDVSPLFADLSGLPPCLISTGTVDHIADDSYFLAARMAAAESPVELAVYPDSPHGFVVFPTEMNKAHERRIDAWVASLLP
;
A
#
# COMPACT_ATOMS: atom_id res chain seq x y z
N MET A 1 3.88 20.14 -17.61
CA MET A 1 4.79 19.17 -16.96
C MET A 1 4.60 17.82 -17.66
N LYS A 2 5.66 17.13 -18.07
CA LYS A 2 5.58 15.74 -18.58
C LYS A 2 5.84 14.82 -17.39
N LEU A 3 4.84 14.02 -16.99
CA LEU A 3 4.90 13.18 -15.78
C LEU A 3 5.38 11.74 -16.06
N TRP A 4 5.49 11.36 -17.35
CA TRP A 4 6.00 10.06 -17.78
C TRP A 4 6.81 10.18 -19.06
N ASN A 5 7.60 9.17 -19.37
CA ASN A 5 8.47 9.11 -20.58
C ASN A 5 7.71 8.49 -21.79
N GLU A 6 8.42 8.37 -22.94
CA GLU A 6 7.83 7.83 -24.16
C GLU A 6 7.55 6.32 -24.09
N GLU A 7 8.33 5.58 -23.32
CA GLU A 7 8.09 4.15 -23.08
C GLU A 7 6.72 3.96 -22.40
N ILE A 8 6.50 4.66 -21.30
CA ILE A 8 5.24 4.62 -20.53
C ILE A 8 4.05 5.12 -21.39
N GLU A 9 4.24 6.17 -22.21
CA GLU A 9 3.21 6.61 -23.14
C GLU A 9 2.85 5.51 -24.17
N GLY A 10 3.82 4.70 -24.59
CA GLY A 10 3.63 3.57 -25.51
C GLY A 10 2.67 2.50 -24.97
N TYR A 11 2.57 2.32 -23.65
CA TYR A 11 1.69 1.32 -23.01
C TYR A 11 0.27 1.83 -22.72
N ARG A 12 0.00 3.09 -22.98
CA ARG A 12 -1.26 3.75 -22.67
C ARG A 12 -2.47 3.12 -23.37
N ALA A 13 -2.31 2.69 -24.63
CA ALA A 13 -3.37 2.05 -25.38
C ALA A 13 -3.80 0.70 -24.79
N GLU A 14 -2.84 -0.08 -24.28
CA GLU A 14 -3.09 -1.34 -23.58
C GLU A 14 -3.86 -1.10 -22.28
N ALA A 15 -3.44 -0.13 -21.47
CA ALA A 15 -4.12 0.22 -20.21
C ALA A 15 -5.59 0.63 -20.45
N ARG A 16 -5.84 1.42 -21.51
CA ARG A 16 -7.19 1.81 -21.89
C ARG A 16 -8.04 0.62 -22.34
N ALA A 17 -7.50 -0.22 -23.23
CA ALA A 17 -8.19 -1.41 -23.74
C ALA A 17 -8.53 -2.39 -22.60
N LEU A 18 -7.64 -2.54 -21.61
CA LEU A 18 -7.92 -3.32 -20.41
C LEU A 18 -9.16 -2.77 -19.70
N MET A 19 -9.20 -1.47 -19.39
CA MET A 19 -10.32 -0.85 -18.68
C MET A 19 -11.64 -0.98 -19.43
N GLU A 20 -11.63 -0.84 -20.75
CA GLU A 20 -12.80 -1.04 -21.61
C GLU A 20 -13.31 -2.50 -21.60
N SER A 21 -12.43 -3.47 -21.29
CA SER A 21 -12.78 -4.90 -21.24
C SER A 21 -13.28 -5.37 -19.86
N LEU A 22 -13.02 -4.59 -18.80
CA LEU A 22 -13.40 -4.97 -17.44
C LEU A 22 -14.87 -4.65 -17.18
N PRO A 23 -15.61 -5.58 -16.53
CA PRO A 23 -16.99 -5.32 -16.11
C PRO A 23 -17.03 -4.43 -14.85
N VAL A 24 -16.60 -3.16 -15.01
CA VAL A 24 -16.43 -2.22 -13.87
C VAL A 24 -17.72 -2.02 -13.07
N ASP A 25 -18.88 -2.16 -13.70
CA ASP A 25 -20.19 -2.08 -13.03
C ASP A 25 -20.41 -3.18 -11.99
N GLN A 26 -19.62 -4.28 -12.06
CA GLN A 26 -19.68 -5.40 -11.11
C GLN A 26 -18.75 -5.22 -9.90
N PHE A 27 -17.81 -4.28 -9.94
CA PHE A 27 -16.93 -3.96 -8.82
C PHE A 27 -17.51 -2.91 -7.87
N GLY A 28 -18.51 -2.14 -8.32
CA GLY A 28 -19.37 -1.33 -7.45
C GLY A 28 -20.32 -2.27 -6.72
N GLY A 29 -20.15 -2.37 -5.39
CA GLY A 29 -20.91 -3.33 -4.58
C GLY A 29 -22.40 -3.28 -4.91
N GLU A 30 -22.99 -4.44 -5.26
CA GLU A 30 -24.43 -4.59 -5.26
C GLU A 30 -24.95 -4.18 -3.87
N ASP A 31 -26.04 -3.43 -3.84
CA ASP A 31 -26.79 -3.19 -2.61
C ASP A 31 -27.18 -4.56 -2.02
N ASP A 32 -26.34 -5.06 -1.12
CA ASP A 32 -26.70 -6.22 -0.33
C ASP A 32 -27.87 -5.82 0.57
N ASN A 33 -29.07 -6.14 0.13
CA ASN A 33 -30.33 -5.97 0.90
C ASN A 33 -30.37 -6.89 2.13
N SER A 34 -29.22 -7.41 2.61
CA SER A 34 -29.18 -8.21 3.81
C SER A 34 -29.28 -7.32 5.05
N ASP A 35 -30.06 -7.78 6.04
CA ASP A 35 -30.15 -7.16 7.36
C ASP A 35 -28.84 -7.30 8.17
N ASP A 36 -27.82 -8.00 7.62
CA ASP A 36 -26.54 -8.23 8.25
C ASP A 36 -25.46 -7.25 7.73
N PRO A 37 -25.04 -6.27 8.52
CA PRO A 37 -24.02 -5.29 8.10
C PRO A 37 -22.67 -5.91 7.71
N MET A 38 -22.42 -7.15 8.14
CA MET A 38 -21.17 -7.87 7.85
C MET A 38 -21.26 -8.77 6.62
N ALA A 39 -22.44 -8.95 6.01
CA ALA A 39 -22.62 -9.84 4.87
C ALA A 39 -21.73 -9.38 3.69
N HIS A 40 -21.75 -8.10 3.36
CA HIS A 40 -20.91 -7.53 2.31
C HIS A 40 -19.40 -7.75 2.59
N VAL A 41 -18.95 -7.50 3.81
CA VAL A 41 -17.54 -7.70 4.21
C VAL A 41 -17.13 -9.17 4.01
N ARG A 42 -17.95 -10.12 4.47
CA ARG A 42 -17.66 -11.54 4.31
C ARG A 42 -17.63 -11.95 2.84
N SER A 43 -18.62 -11.50 2.06
CA SER A 43 -18.69 -11.78 0.61
C SER A 43 -17.45 -11.27 -0.12
N GLN A 44 -17.02 -10.04 0.13
CA GLN A 44 -15.84 -9.47 -0.47
C GLN A 44 -14.56 -10.23 -0.08
N ARG A 45 -14.41 -10.58 1.19
CA ARG A 45 -13.27 -11.38 1.66
C ARG A 45 -13.24 -12.77 1.03
N GLU A 46 -14.38 -13.45 0.93
CA GLU A 46 -14.49 -14.75 0.28
C GLU A 46 -14.18 -14.69 -1.21
N MET A 47 -14.73 -13.69 -1.90
CA MET A 47 -14.45 -13.46 -3.33
C MET A 47 -12.94 -13.30 -3.57
N LEU A 48 -12.26 -12.52 -2.76
CA LEU A 48 -10.83 -12.26 -2.92
C LEU A 48 -9.96 -13.50 -2.71
N THR A 49 -10.41 -14.48 -1.89
CA THR A 49 -9.65 -15.72 -1.73
C THR A 49 -9.56 -16.57 -3.00
N GLN A 50 -10.50 -16.38 -3.94
CA GLN A 50 -10.50 -17.10 -5.21
C GLN A 50 -9.40 -16.64 -6.16
N PHE A 51 -8.84 -15.44 -5.93
CA PHE A 51 -7.77 -14.85 -6.73
C PHE A 51 -6.39 -14.98 -6.08
N GLU A 52 -6.29 -15.71 -4.97
CA GLU A 52 -5.00 -15.90 -4.32
C GLU A 52 -4.06 -16.73 -5.17
N PRO A 53 -2.81 -16.28 -5.33
CA PRO A 53 -1.79 -17.05 -6.03
C PRO A 53 -1.44 -18.35 -5.31
N GLU A 54 -0.83 -19.28 -6.04
CA GLU A 54 -0.16 -20.44 -5.43
C GLU A 54 0.94 -19.98 -4.49
N SER A 55 1.11 -20.71 -3.38
CA SER A 55 2.14 -20.34 -2.39
C SER A 55 3.54 -20.55 -2.97
N SER A 56 4.38 -19.53 -2.82
CA SER A 56 5.80 -19.63 -3.13
C SER A 56 6.47 -20.63 -2.19
N PRO A 57 7.42 -21.46 -2.69
CA PRO A 57 8.20 -22.35 -1.83
C PRO A 57 9.11 -21.59 -0.83
N MET A 58 9.31 -20.29 -1.03
CA MET A 58 10.06 -19.41 -0.12
C MET A 58 9.19 -18.93 1.04
N ALA A 59 7.86 -18.95 0.89
CA ALA A 59 6.94 -18.34 1.86
C ALA A 59 6.76 -19.21 3.09
N GLU A 60 6.81 -18.61 4.27
CA GLU A 60 6.57 -19.23 5.57
C GLU A 60 5.58 -18.39 6.38
N ASP A 61 4.52 -19.02 6.88
CA ASP A 61 3.60 -18.37 7.81
C ASP A 61 4.15 -18.44 9.24
N SER A 62 4.08 -17.32 9.96
CA SER A 62 4.59 -17.16 11.32
C SER A 62 3.73 -16.18 12.11
N THR A 63 4.13 -15.88 13.35
CA THR A 63 3.52 -14.84 14.17
C THR A 63 4.59 -14.01 14.85
N ILE A 64 4.24 -12.76 15.16
CA ILE A 64 5.04 -11.84 15.97
C ILE A 64 4.18 -11.27 17.10
N PRO A 65 4.77 -10.89 18.25
CA PRO A 65 4.03 -10.22 19.32
C PRO A 65 3.42 -8.88 18.84
N GLY A 66 2.16 -8.64 19.17
CA GLY A 66 1.45 -7.41 18.85
C GLY A 66 0.70 -6.80 20.05
N PRO A 67 0.09 -5.62 19.86
CA PRO A 67 -0.54 -4.88 20.96
C PRO A 67 -1.84 -5.52 21.51
N ALA A 68 -2.45 -6.44 20.74
CA ALA A 68 -3.68 -7.12 21.13
C ALA A 68 -3.58 -8.66 21.04
N GLY A 69 -2.38 -9.20 21.07
CA GLY A 69 -2.06 -10.62 20.85
C GLY A 69 -1.11 -10.80 19.71
N ASP A 70 -0.85 -12.06 19.33
CA ASP A 70 0.06 -12.36 18.24
C ASP A 70 -0.51 -11.86 16.88
N ILE A 71 0.34 -11.22 16.09
CA ILE A 71 0.03 -10.77 14.73
C ILE A 71 0.52 -11.83 13.76
N PRO A 72 -0.34 -12.41 12.91
CA PRO A 72 0.11 -13.29 11.85
C PRO A 72 0.96 -12.51 10.83
N VAL A 73 2.00 -13.16 10.33
CA VAL A 73 2.90 -12.59 9.32
C VAL A 73 3.27 -13.68 8.31
N ARG A 74 3.57 -13.24 7.08
CA ARG A 74 4.10 -14.10 6.05
C ARG A 74 5.51 -13.65 5.68
N LEU A 75 6.44 -14.58 5.79
CA LEU A 75 7.88 -14.33 5.63
C LEU A 75 8.38 -14.86 4.29
N TYR A 76 9.31 -14.13 3.68
CA TYR A 76 10.03 -14.51 2.48
C TYR A 76 11.51 -14.23 2.74
N ILE A 77 12.26 -15.25 3.14
CA ILE A 77 13.63 -15.07 3.63
C ILE A 77 14.63 -15.72 2.67
N PRO A 78 15.34 -14.94 1.85
CA PRO A 78 16.38 -15.43 0.98
C PRO A 78 17.66 -15.74 1.79
N GLU A 79 18.59 -16.46 1.19
CA GLU A 79 19.93 -16.63 1.76
C GLU A 79 20.71 -15.31 1.78
N ASN A 80 21.32 -14.99 2.92
CA ASN A 80 22.15 -13.80 3.14
C ASN A 80 21.42 -12.48 2.76
N PRO A 81 20.36 -12.10 3.47
CA PRO A 81 19.63 -10.87 3.19
C PRO A 81 20.52 -9.63 3.30
N LYS A 82 20.34 -8.66 2.39
CA LYS A 82 21.03 -7.37 2.40
C LYS A 82 20.31 -6.32 3.22
N ALA A 83 19.00 -6.38 3.22
CA ALA A 83 18.11 -5.50 3.98
C ALA A 83 16.80 -6.25 4.29
N MET A 84 15.97 -5.62 5.10
CA MET A 84 14.61 -6.06 5.41
C MET A 84 13.60 -5.31 4.53
N PHE A 85 12.39 -5.87 4.38
CA PHE A 85 11.26 -5.17 3.77
C PHE A 85 9.99 -5.47 4.57
N LEU A 86 9.38 -4.44 5.15
CA LEU A 86 8.04 -4.53 5.73
C LEU A 86 7.02 -4.25 4.63
N HIS A 87 6.30 -5.28 4.20
CA HIS A 87 5.20 -5.16 3.26
C HIS A 87 3.87 -5.07 3.99
N ILE A 88 3.01 -4.13 3.56
CA ILE A 88 1.68 -3.89 4.11
C ILE A 88 0.68 -3.98 2.96
N HIS A 89 -0.19 -4.99 2.99
CA HIS A 89 -1.10 -5.28 1.89
C HIS A 89 -2.23 -4.24 1.75
N GLY A 90 -2.79 -4.13 0.54
CA GLY A 90 -3.99 -3.36 0.25
C GLY A 90 -5.29 -4.02 0.70
N GLY A 91 -6.43 -3.48 0.25
CA GLY A 91 -7.76 -4.03 0.52
C GLY A 91 -8.66 -3.12 1.35
N GLY A 92 -8.53 -1.80 1.21
CA GLY A 92 -9.44 -0.81 1.81
C GLY A 92 -9.55 -0.90 3.33
N TRP A 93 -8.51 -1.38 4.02
CA TRP A 93 -8.43 -1.60 5.49
C TRP A 93 -9.41 -2.65 6.02
N TYR A 94 -10.28 -3.24 5.19
CA TYR A 94 -11.31 -4.19 5.62
C TYR A 94 -11.24 -5.55 4.94
N THR A 95 -10.42 -5.66 3.89
CA THR A 95 -10.15 -6.91 3.16
C THR A 95 -8.65 -7.09 2.95
N GLY A 96 -8.27 -8.16 2.28
CA GLY A 96 -6.89 -8.47 1.96
C GLY A 96 -6.19 -9.28 3.03
N ARG A 97 -5.04 -9.81 2.66
CA ARG A 97 -4.09 -10.53 3.52
C ARG A 97 -2.75 -10.71 2.80
N PRO A 98 -1.66 -11.04 3.50
CA PRO A 98 -0.31 -11.16 2.94
C PRO A 98 -0.21 -12.04 1.68
N LYS A 99 -0.99 -13.12 1.61
CA LYS A 99 -0.98 -14.07 0.49
C LYS A 99 -1.43 -13.47 -0.84
N MET A 100 -2.20 -12.39 -0.84
CA MET A 100 -2.64 -11.73 -2.07
C MET A 100 -1.49 -11.11 -2.86
N SER A 101 -0.41 -10.70 -2.19
CA SER A 101 0.80 -10.15 -2.80
C SER A 101 1.94 -11.17 -2.93
N GLU A 102 1.61 -12.48 -2.93
CA GLU A 102 2.56 -13.60 -2.87
C GLU A 102 3.66 -13.51 -3.93
N THR A 103 3.25 -13.39 -5.20
CA THR A 103 4.20 -13.37 -6.33
C THR A 103 5.12 -12.17 -6.26
N ALA A 104 4.57 -10.97 -6.07
CA ALA A 104 5.34 -9.74 -5.99
C ALA A 104 6.32 -9.74 -4.80
N ASN A 105 5.86 -10.23 -3.64
CA ASN A 105 6.68 -10.33 -2.44
C ASN A 105 7.81 -11.35 -2.58
N ALA A 106 7.54 -12.52 -3.16
CA ALA A 106 8.56 -13.53 -3.40
C ALA A 106 9.62 -13.06 -4.42
N ASP A 107 9.16 -12.39 -5.48
CA ASP A 107 10.03 -11.87 -6.55
C ASP A 107 10.97 -10.78 -6.02
N ILE A 108 10.45 -9.77 -5.34
CA ILE A 108 11.27 -8.67 -4.80
C ILE A 108 12.23 -9.17 -3.71
N ALA A 109 11.77 -10.08 -2.83
CA ALA A 109 12.59 -10.70 -1.80
C ALA A 109 13.75 -11.49 -2.39
N SER A 110 13.49 -12.33 -3.39
CA SER A 110 14.49 -13.14 -4.08
C SER A 110 15.49 -12.28 -4.86
N LYS A 111 14.98 -11.36 -5.68
CA LYS A 111 15.76 -10.54 -6.61
C LYS A 111 16.72 -9.61 -5.90
N HIS A 112 16.27 -8.96 -4.84
CA HIS A 112 17.06 -7.95 -4.12
C HIS A 112 17.67 -8.47 -2.82
N LYS A 113 17.50 -9.75 -2.50
CA LYS A 113 17.95 -10.34 -1.23
C LYS A 113 17.37 -9.59 -0.02
N LEU A 114 16.04 -9.45 0.02
CA LEU A 114 15.36 -8.80 1.13
C LEU A 114 14.70 -9.83 2.04
N ALA A 115 14.97 -9.76 3.35
CA ALA A 115 14.16 -10.47 4.34
C ALA A 115 12.82 -9.75 4.43
N LEU A 116 11.81 -10.26 3.69
CA LEU A 116 10.50 -9.62 3.60
C LEU A 116 9.53 -10.23 4.61
N LEU A 117 8.88 -9.34 5.38
CA LEU A 117 7.77 -9.64 6.26
C LEU A 117 6.53 -8.91 5.74
N SER A 118 5.49 -9.68 5.38
CA SER A 118 4.18 -9.13 5.06
C SER A 118 3.27 -9.31 6.27
N VAL A 119 2.77 -8.20 6.82
CA VAL A 119 1.96 -8.19 8.04
C VAL A 119 0.48 -8.43 7.75
N ASP A 120 -0.15 -9.35 8.46
CA ASP A 120 -1.60 -9.60 8.44
C ASP A 120 -2.26 -8.77 9.55
N TYR A 121 -2.33 -7.45 9.31
CA TYR A 121 -2.85 -6.50 10.29
C TYR A 121 -4.36 -6.66 10.51
N ARG A 122 -4.84 -6.34 11.69
CA ARG A 122 -6.26 -6.41 12.05
C ARG A 122 -7.10 -5.50 11.16
N LEU A 123 -8.17 -6.09 10.60
CA LEU A 123 -9.04 -5.44 9.64
C LEU A 123 -10.27 -4.80 10.29
N ALA A 124 -10.73 -3.70 9.71
CA ALA A 124 -12.04 -3.12 9.95
C ALA A 124 -13.14 -4.00 9.29
N PRO A 125 -14.40 -3.89 9.68
CA PRO A 125 -14.93 -3.08 10.77
C PRO A 125 -14.78 -3.72 12.15
N GLU A 126 -14.30 -4.97 12.25
CA GLU A 126 -14.13 -5.65 13.54
C GLU A 126 -13.09 -4.94 14.40
N HIS A 127 -12.07 -4.39 13.76
CA HIS A 127 -10.96 -3.67 14.38
C HIS A 127 -10.68 -2.36 13.63
N PRO A 128 -11.52 -1.33 13.85
CA PRO A 128 -11.31 -0.03 13.19
C PRO A 128 -10.02 0.64 13.67
N TYR A 129 -9.68 1.78 13.08
CA TYR A 129 -8.57 2.63 13.53
C TYR A 129 -8.59 2.79 15.06
N PRO A 130 -7.44 2.65 15.77
CA PRO A 130 -6.08 2.56 15.23
C PRO A 130 -5.51 1.13 15.09
N ALA A 131 -6.32 0.08 15.12
CA ALA A 131 -5.86 -1.31 15.26
C ALA A 131 -4.86 -1.73 14.15
N GLY A 132 -5.20 -1.48 12.88
CA GLY A 132 -4.30 -1.79 11.75
C GLY A 132 -2.97 -1.03 11.80
N PRO A 133 -2.97 0.32 11.95
CA PRO A 133 -1.75 1.09 12.15
C PRO A 133 -0.89 0.63 13.33
N ASP A 134 -1.51 0.22 14.45
CA ASP A 134 -0.78 -0.25 15.63
C ASP A 134 -0.08 -1.60 15.37
N ASP A 135 -0.71 -2.50 14.60
CA ASP A 135 -0.10 -3.77 14.20
C ASP A 135 1.06 -3.54 13.21
N CYS A 136 0.93 -2.60 12.28
CA CYS A 136 2.00 -2.23 11.35
C CYS A 136 3.20 -1.59 12.07
N GLU A 137 2.96 -0.72 13.07
CA GLU A 137 4.02 -0.17 13.93
C GLU A 137 4.72 -1.28 14.73
N ALA A 138 3.96 -2.21 15.31
CA ALA A 138 4.51 -3.34 16.05
C ALA A 138 5.37 -4.25 15.15
N ALA A 139 4.95 -4.49 13.91
CA ALA A 139 5.74 -5.24 12.94
C ALA A 139 7.06 -4.52 12.59
N ALA A 140 7.02 -3.21 12.36
CA ALA A 140 8.22 -2.40 12.13
C ALA A 140 9.18 -2.46 13.34
N ALA A 141 8.66 -2.27 14.55
CA ALA A 141 9.44 -2.34 15.78
C ALA A 141 10.08 -3.71 15.97
N TRP A 142 9.32 -4.78 15.75
CA TRP A 142 9.82 -6.16 15.84
C TRP A 142 10.95 -6.43 14.84
N MET A 143 10.80 -6.00 13.58
CA MET A 143 11.85 -6.14 12.57
C MET A 143 13.12 -5.36 12.94
N LEU A 144 12.97 -4.13 13.43
CA LEU A 144 14.08 -3.28 13.88
C LEU A 144 14.83 -3.89 15.07
N GLU A 145 14.14 -4.57 15.99
CA GLU A 145 14.73 -5.22 17.16
C GLU A 145 15.41 -6.55 16.83
N HIS A 146 14.72 -7.39 16.04
CA HIS A 146 15.11 -8.79 15.86
C HIS A 146 15.90 -9.03 14.56
N GLY A 147 15.69 -8.21 13.52
CA GLY A 147 16.32 -8.35 12.21
C GLY A 147 17.84 -8.44 12.24
N PRO A 148 18.55 -7.61 13.04
CA PRO A 148 20.01 -7.71 13.14
C PRO A 148 20.51 -9.09 13.57
N LYS A 149 19.79 -9.75 14.47
CA LYS A 149 20.13 -11.08 14.97
C LYS A 149 19.67 -12.18 14.01
N LEU A 150 18.47 -12.07 13.45
CA LEU A 150 17.87 -13.10 12.61
C LEU A 150 18.44 -13.08 11.19
N TRP A 151 18.66 -11.89 10.63
CA TRP A 151 18.98 -11.71 9.22
C TRP A 151 20.27 -10.96 8.93
N GLY A 152 20.99 -10.54 9.97
CA GLY A 152 22.30 -9.90 9.85
C GLY A 152 22.28 -8.46 9.33
N THR A 153 21.11 -7.82 9.28
CA THR A 153 20.93 -6.45 8.79
C THR A 153 19.99 -5.65 9.68
N ASP A 154 20.29 -4.37 9.85
CA ASP A 154 19.46 -3.40 10.59
C ASP A 154 18.77 -2.39 9.65
N LYS A 155 18.94 -2.52 8.35
CA LYS A 155 18.38 -1.64 7.34
C LYS A 155 17.10 -2.22 6.77
N MET A 156 16.07 -1.37 6.56
CA MET A 156 14.78 -1.81 6.07
C MET A 156 14.16 -0.88 5.05
N PHE A 157 13.33 -1.44 4.20
CA PHE A 157 12.31 -0.73 3.42
C PHE A 157 10.94 -0.90 4.07
N ILE A 158 10.04 0.04 3.79
CA ILE A 158 8.62 -0.06 4.14
C ILE A 158 7.83 0.17 2.85
N GLY A 159 6.75 -0.60 2.61
CA GLY A 159 5.96 -0.36 1.42
C GLY A 159 4.68 -1.16 1.38
N GLY A 160 3.79 -0.73 0.48
CA GLY A 160 2.50 -1.36 0.27
C GLY A 160 1.67 -0.59 -0.74
N GLU A 161 0.53 -1.17 -1.08
CA GLU A 161 -0.38 -0.66 -2.10
C GLU A 161 -1.75 -0.28 -1.51
N SER A 162 -2.37 0.77 -2.04
CA SER A 162 -3.71 1.23 -1.65
C SER A 162 -3.81 1.54 -0.15
N ALA A 163 -4.68 0.87 0.60
CA ALA A 163 -4.72 0.93 2.06
C ALA A 163 -3.36 0.62 2.70
N GLY A 164 -2.59 -0.31 2.12
CA GLY A 164 -1.23 -0.62 2.55
C GLY A 164 -0.24 0.52 2.25
N GLY A 165 -0.42 1.26 1.17
CA GLY A 165 0.34 2.48 0.88
C GLY A 165 0.08 3.58 1.93
N HIS A 166 -1.18 3.77 2.32
CA HIS A 166 -1.57 4.63 3.44
C HIS A 166 -0.90 4.18 4.75
N LEU A 167 -1.08 2.92 5.15
CA LEU A 167 -0.52 2.36 6.38
C LEU A 167 1.02 2.40 6.37
N SER A 168 1.66 2.24 5.20
CA SER A 168 3.10 2.39 5.05
C SER A 168 3.57 3.82 5.34
N ALA A 169 2.85 4.84 4.87
CA ALA A 169 3.15 6.23 5.16
C ALA A 169 2.97 6.55 6.66
N VAL A 170 1.88 6.07 7.28
CA VAL A 170 1.65 6.21 8.72
C VAL A 170 2.74 5.49 9.51
N THR A 171 3.09 4.25 9.14
CA THR A 171 4.16 3.49 9.80
C THR A 171 5.52 4.19 9.68
N LEU A 172 5.84 4.76 8.51
CA LEU A 172 7.07 5.53 8.30
C LEU A 172 7.17 6.71 9.26
N LEU A 173 6.07 7.48 9.42
CA LEU A 173 5.99 8.58 10.37
C LEU A 173 6.16 8.10 11.81
N ARG A 174 5.50 6.99 12.19
CA ARG A 174 5.63 6.41 13.54
C ARG A 174 7.04 5.87 13.80
N VAL A 175 7.71 5.30 12.81
CA VAL A 175 9.13 4.88 12.93
C VAL A 175 10.01 6.08 13.21
N ARG A 176 9.77 7.24 12.56
CA ARG A 176 10.49 8.47 12.86
C ARG A 176 10.16 9.03 14.24
N ASP A 177 8.87 9.21 14.53
CA ASP A 177 8.41 10.06 15.63
C ASP A 177 8.28 9.30 16.95
N ARG A 178 7.98 7.98 16.91
CA ARG A 178 7.78 7.15 18.10
C ARG A 178 8.95 6.20 18.35
N LEU A 179 9.50 5.60 17.30
CA LEU A 179 10.58 4.62 17.45
C LEU A 179 11.97 5.26 17.35
N GLY A 180 12.10 6.49 16.80
CA GLY A 180 13.37 7.19 16.64
C GLY A 180 14.38 6.45 15.76
N ALA A 181 13.91 5.65 14.79
CA ALA A 181 14.73 4.73 14.01
C ALA A 181 14.70 5.01 12.50
N ILE A 182 14.37 6.24 12.11
CA ILE A 182 14.20 6.60 10.68
C ILE A 182 15.51 6.45 9.88
N ASP A 183 16.66 6.59 10.50
CA ASP A 183 17.99 6.39 9.90
C ASP A 183 18.27 4.94 9.50
N ARG A 184 17.44 3.99 9.96
CA ARG A 184 17.48 2.59 9.58
C ARG A 184 16.56 2.28 8.40
N VAL A 185 15.69 3.20 7.99
CA VAL A 185 14.83 3.04 6.83
C VAL A 185 15.55 3.53 5.57
N LEU A 186 15.83 2.62 4.63
CA LEU A 186 16.47 2.91 3.35
C LEU A 186 15.54 3.67 2.41
N GLY A 187 14.24 3.38 2.46
CA GLY A 187 13.24 4.03 1.64
C GLY A 187 11.85 3.46 1.84
N ALA A 188 10.84 4.18 1.30
CA ALA A 188 9.46 3.71 1.32
C ALA A 188 8.85 3.65 -0.10
N ASN A 189 8.22 2.50 -0.45
CA ASN A 189 7.50 2.30 -1.70
C ASN A 189 6.00 2.47 -1.45
N LEU A 190 5.44 3.59 -1.89
CA LEU A 190 4.08 4.04 -1.61
C LEU A 190 3.23 3.96 -2.89
N VAL A 191 2.52 2.86 -3.08
CA VAL A 191 1.79 2.58 -4.33
C VAL A 191 0.33 2.99 -4.18
N PHE A 192 -0.10 4.02 -4.89
CA PHE A 192 -1.47 4.61 -4.93
C PHE A 192 -2.21 4.60 -3.58
N GLY A 193 -1.55 5.05 -2.51
CA GLY A 193 -2.17 5.15 -1.18
C GLY A 193 -3.14 6.32 -1.05
N CYS A 194 -4.10 6.19 -0.13
CA CYS A 194 -5.00 7.27 0.27
C CYS A 194 -4.35 8.06 1.43
N TYR A 195 -3.92 9.28 1.21
CA TYR A 195 -3.15 10.05 2.21
C TYR A 195 -3.94 11.20 2.85
N ASP A 196 -5.13 11.52 2.32
CA ASP A 196 -6.12 12.41 2.95
C ASP A 196 -7.48 11.71 3.07
N LEU A 197 -7.78 11.18 4.24
CA LEU A 197 -9.02 10.42 4.49
C LEU A 197 -10.28 11.30 4.59
N ARG A 198 -10.17 12.58 4.23
CA ARG A 198 -11.34 13.46 4.02
C ARG A 198 -11.78 13.46 2.54
N GLY A 199 -10.90 13.01 1.64
CA GLY A 199 -11.05 13.02 0.19
C GLY A 199 -10.40 14.24 -0.47
N THR A 200 -9.57 13.97 -1.45
CA THR A 200 -8.99 14.95 -2.38
C THR A 200 -9.94 15.20 -3.56
N PRO A 201 -9.74 16.20 -4.43
CA PRO A 201 -10.64 16.46 -5.56
C PRO A 201 -10.90 15.23 -6.44
N SER A 202 -9.88 14.41 -6.74
CA SER A 202 -10.06 13.19 -7.54
C SER A 202 -10.95 12.14 -6.87
N PHE A 203 -11.03 12.13 -5.54
CA PHE A 203 -11.94 11.26 -4.79
C PHE A 203 -13.41 11.48 -5.18
N PHE A 204 -13.79 12.72 -5.40
CA PHE A 204 -15.18 13.09 -5.76
C PHE A 204 -15.47 13.03 -7.25
N GLY A 205 -14.46 12.87 -8.09
CA GLY A 205 -14.63 12.72 -9.52
C GLY A 205 -13.31 12.69 -10.30
N ASN A 206 -13.20 11.72 -11.19
CA ASN A 206 -12.05 11.52 -12.09
C ASN A 206 -12.37 11.92 -13.54
N GLY A 207 -13.41 12.73 -13.75
CA GLY A 207 -13.89 13.12 -15.09
C GLY A 207 -14.76 12.06 -15.76
N GLY A 208 -15.40 11.15 -14.99
CA GLY A 208 -16.29 10.10 -15.52
C GLY A 208 -15.55 8.97 -16.23
N ARG A 209 -14.26 8.82 -15.98
CA ARG A 209 -13.46 7.71 -16.54
C ARG A 209 -13.70 6.45 -15.70
N PRO A 210 -13.82 5.26 -16.33
CA PRO A 210 -13.98 4.02 -15.59
C PRO A 210 -12.78 3.77 -14.67
N ASP A 211 -13.07 3.36 -13.43
CA ASP A 211 -12.08 2.96 -12.44
C ASP A 211 -12.64 1.78 -11.63
N LEU A 212 -11.75 0.98 -11.04
CA LEU A 212 -12.10 -0.13 -10.14
C LEU A 212 -12.50 0.37 -8.76
N LEU A 213 -12.09 1.56 -8.40
CA LEU A 213 -12.38 2.22 -7.14
C LEU A 213 -13.41 3.34 -7.39
N THR A 214 -14.59 3.26 -6.75
CA THR A 214 -15.64 4.26 -6.89
C THR A 214 -15.69 5.17 -5.66
N PRO A 215 -16.22 6.41 -5.79
CA PRO A 215 -16.44 7.29 -4.65
C PRO A 215 -17.29 6.65 -3.55
N GLU A 216 -18.33 5.91 -3.91
CA GLU A 216 -19.22 5.20 -2.99
C GLU A 216 -18.48 4.10 -2.25
N GLY A 217 -17.69 3.27 -2.96
CA GLY A 217 -16.84 2.24 -2.38
C GLY A 217 -15.81 2.83 -1.42
N LEU A 218 -15.16 3.93 -1.80
CA LEU A 218 -14.23 4.66 -0.92
C LEU A 218 -14.91 5.16 0.36
N GLN A 219 -16.10 5.74 0.25
CA GLN A 219 -16.87 6.20 1.43
C GLN A 219 -17.23 5.04 2.35
N GLN A 220 -17.63 3.89 1.78
CA GLN A 220 -17.93 2.69 2.56
C GLN A 220 -16.69 2.18 3.31
N MET A 221 -15.54 2.08 2.64
CA MET A 221 -14.26 1.66 3.25
C MET A 221 -13.86 2.59 4.41
N LEU A 222 -13.97 3.91 4.21
CA LEU A 222 -13.73 4.89 5.26
C LEU A 222 -14.72 4.76 6.42
N GLY A 223 -15.99 4.44 6.13
CA GLY A 223 -17.00 4.15 7.14
C GLY A 223 -16.65 2.97 8.04
N PHE A 224 -16.00 1.95 7.49
CA PHE A 224 -15.49 0.80 8.25
C PHE A 224 -14.22 1.14 9.05
N PHE A 225 -13.26 1.82 8.41
CA PHE A 225 -11.94 2.05 8.99
C PHE A 225 -11.93 3.14 10.07
N ILE A 226 -12.62 4.27 9.84
CA ILE A 226 -12.67 5.44 10.74
C ILE A 226 -14.11 5.85 11.07
N PRO A 227 -14.91 4.93 11.67
CA PRO A 227 -16.33 5.17 11.92
C PRO A 227 -16.53 6.40 12.82
N GLY A 228 -17.43 7.29 12.41
CA GLY A 228 -17.84 8.46 13.19
C GLY A 228 -16.79 9.56 13.37
N MET A 229 -15.61 9.44 12.76
CA MET A 229 -14.61 10.51 12.81
C MET A 229 -15.09 11.78 12.09
N SER A 230 -15.03 12.91 12.79
CA SER A 230 -15.27 14.22 12.21
C SER A 230 -14.16 14.61 11.21
N GLU A 231 -14.44 15.56 10.33
CA GLU A 231 -13.46 16.09 9.38
C GLU A 231 -12.18 16.62 10.08
N SER A 232 -12.34 17.25 11.24
CA SER A 232 -11.19 17.73 12.03
C SER A 232 -10.32 16.60 12.59
N GLN A 233 -10.92 15.50 13.02
CA GLN A 233 -10.18 14.31 13.48
C GLN A 233 -9.46 13.61 12.33
N ARG A 234 -10.07 13.59 11.14
CA ARG A 234 -9.42 13.02 9.94
C ARG A 234 -8.19 13.81 9.49
N ARG A 235 -7.96 15.05 10.00
CA ARG A 235 -6.74 15.83 9.77
C ARG A 235 -5.57 15.43 10.65
N ASP A 236 -5.78 14.56 11.62
CA ASP A 236 -4.67 14.05 12.43
C ASP A 236 -3.63 13.38 11.49
N PRO A 237 -2.35 13.73 11.61
CA PRO A 237 -1.27 13.13 10.81
C PRO A 237 -1.20 11.60 10.90
N ASP A 238 -1.65 11.02 12.00
CA ASP A 238 -1.71 9.57 12.21
C ASP A 238 -2.90 8.92 11.47
N VAL A 239 -3.89 9.72 11.05
CA VAL A 239 -5.05 9.29 10.24
C VAL A 239 -4.85 9.67 8.76
N SER A 240 -4.39 10.88 8.48
CA SER A 240 -4.14 11.38 7.13
C SER A 240 -2.70 11.91 7.04
N PRO A 241 -1.75 11.06 6.63
CA PRO A 241 -0.32 11.40 6.60
C PRO A 241 0.00 12.61 5.69
N LEU A 242 -0.93 12.99 4.81
CA LEU A 242 -0.81 14.22 4.04
C LEU A 242 -0.66 15.48 4.93
N PHE A 243 -1.14 15.46 6.19
CA PHE A 243 -1.06 16.61 7.12
C PHE A 243 0.15 16.57 8.05
N ALA A 244 0.99 15.54 7.97
CA ALA A 244 2.18 15.42 8.79
C ALA A 244 3.26 16.47 8.44
N ASP A 245 4.19 16.69 9.36
CA ASP A 245 5.51 17.16 8.98
C ASP A 245 6.21 16.06 8.19
N LEU A 246 6.57 16.36 6.94
CA LEU A 246 7.20 15.42 6.03
C LEU A 246 8.72 15.60 5.92
N SER A 247 9.33 16.44 6.77
CA SER A 247 10.77 16.65 6.78
C SER A 247 11.53 15.45 7.35
N GLY A 248 12.76 15.23 6.89
CA GLY A 248 13.65 14.18 7.41
C GLY A 248 13.20 12.75 7.11
N LEU A 249 12.31 12.55 6.15
CA LEU A 249 11.93 11.21 5.67
C LEU A 249 12.98 10.66 4.69
N PRO A 250 13.14 9.33 4.61
CA PRO A 250 14.02 8.69 3.65
C PRO A 250 13.47 8.83 2.22
N PRO A 251 14.23 8.43 1.19
CA PRO A 251 13.72 8.37 -0.18
C PRO A 251 12.40 7.63 -0.27
N CYS A 252 11.39 8.23 -0.93
CA CYS A 252 10.10 7.60 -1.19
C CYS A 252 9.86 7.50 -2.69
N LEU A 253 9.44 6.33 -3.16
CA LEU A 253 8.87 6.13 -4.48
C LEU A 253 7.34 6.13 -4.33
N ILE A 254 6.67 7.11 -4.95
CA ILE A 254 5.21 7.21 -4.97
C ILE A 254 4.73 6.88 -6.38
N SER A 255 3.81 5.92 -6.50
CA SER A 255 3.27 5.48 -7.79
C SER A 255 1.76 5.70 -7.85
N THR A 256 1.23 6.17 -9.00
CA THR A 256 -0.21 6.34 -9.20
C THR A 256 -0.64 6.22 -10.65
N GLY A 257 -1.87 5.77 -10.89
CA GLY A 257 -2.54 5.83 -12.17
C GLY A 257 -3.28 7.15 -12.39
N THR A 258 -3.47 7.58 -13.66
CA THR A 258 -4.12 8.87 -13.92
C THR A 258 -5.64 8.82 -13.92
N VAL A 259 -6.26 7.64 -13.91
CA VAL A 259 -7.73 7.48 -13.80
C VAL A 259 -8.19 7.09 -12.41
N ASP A 260 -7.26 6.86 -11.50
CA ASP A 260 -7.50 6.51 -10.10
C ASP A 260 -8.23 7.64 -9.36
N HIS A 261 -9.27 7.31 -8.60
CA HIS A 261 -10.03 8.26 -7.77
C HIS A 261 -9.24 8.82 -6.58
N ILE A 262 -8.09 8.24 -6.24
CA ILE A 262 -7.18 8.80 -5.22
C ILE A 262 -5.82 9.24 -5.81
N ALA A 263 -5.80 9.55 -7.12
CA ALA A 263 -4.56 10.02 -7.77
C ALA A 263 -3.99 11.30 -7.15
N ASP A 264 -4.87 12.25 -6.78
CA ASP A 264 -4.45 13.52 -6.18
C ASP A 264 -3.70 13.33 -4.86
N ASP A 265 -4.04 12.29 -4.08
CA ASP A 265 -3.34 11.97 -2.85
C ASP A 265 -1.84 11.75 -3.09
N SER A 266 -1.50 11.00 -4.12
CA SER A 266 -0.12 10.74 -4.53
C SER A 266 0.59 12.01 -5.04
N TYR A 267 -0.09 12.83 -5.86
CA TYR A 267 0.46 14.09 -6.34
C TYR A 267 0.73 15.06 -5.19
N PHE A 268 -0.23 15.19 -4.26
CA PHE A 268 -0.12 16.13 -3.15
C PHE A 268 0.93 15.69 -2.14
N LEU A 269 1.00 14.38 -1.84
CA LEU A 269 2.03 13.86 -0.95
C LEU A 269 3.43 14.09 -1.54
N ALA A 270 3.64 13.78 -2.82
CA ALA A 270 4.92 13.99 -3.49
C ALA A 270 5.31 15.48 -3.49
N ALA A 271 4.37 16.38 -3.80
CA ALA A 271 4.62 17.82 -3.79
C ALA A 271 4.97 18.32 -2.38
N ARG A 272 4.29 17.83 -1.34
CA ARG A 272 4.58 18.22 0.05
C ARG A 272 5.91 17.66 0.54
N MET A 273 6.27 16.43 0.17
CA MET A 273 7.59 15.86 0.49
C MET A 273 8.71 16.68 -0.16
N ALA A 274 8.56 17.03 -1.46
CA ALA A 274 9.52 17.87 -2.15
C ALA A 274 9.68 19.25 -1.49
N ALA A 275 8.56 19.86 -1.07
CA ALA A 275 8.58 21.15 -0.35
C ALA A 275 9.21 21.04 1.05
N ALA A 276 9.17 19.87 1.67
CA ALA A 276 9.81 19.57 2.96
C ALA A 276 11.28 19.08 2.81
N GLU A 277 11.85 19.16 1.59
CA GLU A 277 13.20 18.70 1.25
C GLU A 277 13.46 17.20 1.53
N SER A 278 12.39 16.38 1.63
CA SER A 278 12.51 14.93 1.70
C SER A 278 12.62 14.33 0.31
N PRO A 279 13.56 13.40 0.07
CA PRO A 279 13.75 12.82 -1.26
C PRO A 279 12.51 12.05 -1.72
N VAL A 280 12.01 12.38 -2.90
CA VAL A 280 10.80 11.74 -3.45
C VAL A 280 10.89 11.58 -4.95
N GLU A 281 10.44 10.43 -5.45
CA GLU A 281 10.18 10.16 -6.85
C GLU A 281 8.69 9.90 -7.04
N LEU A 282 8.08 10.59 -8.03
CA LEU A 282 6.69 10.36 -8.43
C LEU A 282 6.67 9.64 -9.77
N ALA A 283 6.09 8.44 -9.78
CA ALA A 283 5.87 7.61 -10.96
C ALA A 283 4.39 7.63 -11.34
N VAL A 284 4.08 8.16 -12.53
CA VAL A 284 2.70 8.32 -13.01
C VAL A 284 2.47 7.44 -14.22
N TYR A 285 1.36 6.70 -14.19
CA TYR A 285 0.99 5.72 -15.20
C TYR A 285 -0.31 6.17 -15.90
N PRO A 286 -0.22 6.64 -17.17
CA PRO A 286 -1.37 7.20 -17.90
C PRO A 286 -2.43 6.14 -18.17
N ASP A 287 -3.70 6.54 -18.06
CA ASP A 287 -4.91 5.74 -18.26
C ASP A 287 -4.97 4.43 -17.43
N SER A 288 -4.10 4.33 -16.41
CA SER A 288 -4.10 3.23 -15.45
C SER A 288 -5.08 3.52 -14.31
N PRO A 289 -5.91 2.54 -13.91
CA PRO A 289 -6.88 2.66 -12.81
C PRO A 289 -6.21 2.46 -11.46
N HIS A 290 -6.97 2.60 -10.37
CA HIS A 290 -6.59 2.06 -9.08
C HIS A 290 -6.30 0.55 -9.18
N GLY A 291 -5.27 0.07 -8.51
CA GLY A 291 -4.94 -1.37 -8.53
C GLY A 291 -4.36 -1.90 -9.86
N PHE A 292 -3.91 -1.04 -10.79
CA PHE A 292 -3.40 -1.47 -12.09
C PHE A 292 -2.28 -2.52 -12.01
N VAL A 293 -1.61 -2.62 -10.88
CA VAL A 293 -0.49 -3.55 -10.63
C VAL A 293 -0.90 -5.02 -10.55
N VAL A 294 -2.20 -5.33 -10.44
CA VAL A 294 -2.68 -6.71 -10.39
C VAL A 294 -2.87 -7.33 -11.79
N PHE A 295 -2.78 -6.50 -12.84
CA PHE A 295 -2.99 -6.94 -14.21
C PHE A 295 -1.67 -7.23 -14.92
N PRO A 296 -1.58 -8.30 -15.75
CA PRO A 296 -0.36 -8.70 -16.44
C PRO A 296 -0.10 -7.84 -17.70
N THR A 297 -0.05 -6.50 -17.56
CA THR A 297 0.16 -5.54 -18.63
C THR A 297 1.62 -5.09 -18.74
N GLU A 298 2.02 -4.53 -19.90
CA GLU A 298 3.33 -3.89 -20.03
C GLU A 298 3.47 -2.67 -19.11
N MET A 299 2.35 -1.98 -18.81
CA MET A 299 2.32 -0.89 -17.86
C MET A 299 2.72 -1.37 -16.44
N ASN A 300 2.16 -2.51 -15.98
CA ASN A 300 2.57 -3.10 -14.69
C ASN A 300 4.03 -3.55 -14.71
N LYS A 301 4.47 -4.22 -15.75
CA LYS A 301 5.89 -4.62 -15.89
C LYS A 301 6.84 -3.42 -15.85
N ALA A 302 6.44 -2.28 -16.40
CA ALA A 302 7.22 -1.05 -16.31
C ALA A 302 7.25 -0.48 -14.87
N HIS A 303 6.14 -0.60 -14.14
CA HIS A 303 6.07 -0.27 -12.72
C HIS A 303 7.02 -1.17 -11.91
N GLU A 304 6.98 -2.48 -12.11
CA GLU A 304 7.88 -3.43 -11.45
C GLU A 304 9.36 -3.12 -11.73
N ARG A 305 9.71 -2.87 -13.00
CA ARG A 305 11.09 -2.44 -13.36
C ARG A 305 11.50 -1.16 -12.65
N ARG A 306 10.58 -0.21 -12.45
CA ARG A 306 10.85 1.02 -11.72
C ARG A 306 11.15 0.76 -10.25
N ILE A 307 10.34 -0.07 -9.59
CA ILE A 307 10.58 -0.49 -8.19
C ILE A 307 11.92 -1.19 -8.07
N ASP A 308 12.20 -2.14 -8.95
CA ASP A 308 13.45 -2.88 -8.98
C ASP A 308 14.69 -1.96 -9.07
N ALA A 309 14.65 -1.02 -10.01
CA ALA A 309 15.76 -0.07 -10.19
C ALA A 309 15.91 0.84 -8.95
N TRP A 310 14.79 1.29 -8.37
CA TRP A 310 14.77 2.15 -7.20
C TRP A 310 15.29 1.41 -5.96
N VAL A 311 14.81 0.20 -5.68
CA VAL A 311 15.31 -0.63 -4.57
C VAL A 311 16.81 -0.90 -4.73
N ALA A 312 17.24 -1.29 -5.93
CA ALA A 312 18.66 -1.56 -6.20
C ALA A 312 19.56 -0.34 -5.98
N SER A 313 19.05 0.87 -6.21
CA SER A 313 19.82 2.12 -6.05
C SER A 313 20.04 2.50 -4.57
N LEU A 314 19.23 1.98 -3.66
CA LEU A 314 19.27 2.29 -2.22
C LEU A 314 19.90 1.18 -1.38
N LEU A 315 20.12 0.00 -1.95
CA LEU A 315 20.79 -1.09 -1.25
C LEU A 315 22.27 -0.80 -1.05
N PRO A 316 22.83 -1.18 0.13
CA PRO A 316 24.26 -1.03 0.42
C PRO A 316 25.15 -1.92 -0.44
#